data_f6e0d78fdecfd749de9a060dc9b302a9
#
_entry.id   f6e0d78fdecfd749de9a060dc9b302a9
#
_cell.length_a   1.000
_cell.length_b   1.000
_cell.length_c   1.000
_cell.angle_alpha   90.00
_cell.angle_beta   90.00
_cell.angle_gamma   90.00
#
_symmetry.space_group_name_H-M   'P 1'
#
loop_
_entity.id
_entity.type
_entity.pdbx_description
1 polymer ?
#
loop_
_entity_poly.entity_id
_entity_poly.type
_entity_poly.pdbx_seq_one_letter_code
_entity_poly.pdbx_strand_id
1 'polypeptide(L)'
;MKHTKKITILHSNDLHGDFLAEQVDEKLVGGVSMLSGYIESVRKEEPNTLYVIAGDMFRGSVIDSEYKGLSTIEIMNALAPDVVTIGNHEVDYGIAHLLFIEKCARFPIINANLYIKNTATRLFTPYKIFRVDGMNILFIGVITQDVINQTKSESLVGAFVDTAAAAAEIGKICNAHNSIDIDFTVILTHIGFEEDKHLARQLDPAWGVDLIIGGHSHTFLEHAVEENGVVIAQAGTGTDQIGRFDIIVDTDGNCIDSYTWRSIPIT
;
A
#
# COMPACT_ATOMS: atom_id res chain seq x y z
N MET A 1 -22.27 -11.26 -23.12
CA MET A 1 -20.79 -11.31 -23.05
C MET A 1 -20.42 -10.58 -21.78
N LYS A 2 -19.52 -11.12 -20.96
CA LYS A 2 -18.97 -10.39 -19.81
C LYS A 2 -18.29 -9.11 -20.28
N HIS A 3 -18.50 -8.01 -19.60
CA HIS A 3 -17.72 -6.79 -19.82
C HIS A 3 -16.48 -6.88 -18.94
N THR A 4 -15.34 -7.00 -19.55
CA THR A 4 -14.07 -7.09 -18.82
C THR A 4 -13.13 -5.94 -19.18
N LYS A 5 -12.34 -5.48 -18.23
CA LYS A 5 -11.33 -4.43 -18.39
C LYS A 5 -10.01 -4.84 -17.76
N LYS A 6 -8.91 -4.36 -18.34
CA LYS A 6 -7.57 -4.62 -17.82
C LYS A 6 -7.08 -3.46 -16.97
N ILE A 7 -6.48 -3.81 -15.83
CA ILE A 7 -5.69 -2.90 -15.01
C ILE A 7 -4.35 -3.55 -14.64
N THR A 8 -3.29 -2.75 -14.58
CA THR A 8 -2.00 -3.15 -14.02
C THR A 8 -1.79 -2.44 -12.69
N ILE A 9 -1.45 -3.18 -11.64
CA ILE A 9 -1.06 -2.62 -10.35
C ILE A 9 0.39 -2.99 -10.09
N LEU A 10 1.24 -1.97 -10.01
CA LEU A 10 2.60 -2.08 -9.50
C LEU A 10 2.59 -1.80 -8.00
N HIS A 11 3.34 -2.56 -7.22
CA HIS A 11 3.38 -2.31 -5.79
C HIS A 11 4.75 -2.55 -5.18
N SER A 12 5.07 -1.72 -4.20
CA SER A 12 6.20 -1.88 -3.29
C SER A 12 5.72 -1.85 -1.85
N ASN A 13 6.54 -2.33 -0.95
CA ASN A 13 6.36 -2.24 0.49
C ASN A 13 7.74 -2.20 1.14
N ASP A 14 7.83 -1.66 2.36
CA ASP A 14 9.06 -1.71 3.16
C ASP A 14 10.30 -1.18 2.40
N LEU A 15 10.17 -0.01 1.77
CA LEU A 15 11.27 0.60 1.00
C LEU A 15 12.42 1.04 1.90
N HIS A 16 12.15 1.43 3.15
CA HIS A 16 13.11 1.77 4.18
C HIS A 16 14.20 2.77 3.77
N GLY A 17 13.90 3.68 2.84
CA GLY A 17 14.88 4.64 2.35
C GLY A 17 16.01 4.02 1.54
N ASP A 18 15.83 2.82 1.03
CA ASP A 18 16.75 2.12 0.13
C ASP A 18 16.66 2.72 -1.28
N PHE A 19 17.38 3.83 -1.50
CA PHE A 19 17.29 4.62 -2.72
C PHE A 19 18.46 4.42 -3.68
N LEU A 20 19.53 3.79 -3.22
CA LEU A 20 20.74 3.62 -4.02
C LEU A 20 20.78 2.23 -4.61
N ALA A 21 21.14 2.17 -5.90
CA ALA A 21 21.43 0.88 -6.52
C ALA A 21 22.70 0.28 -5.92
N GLU A 22 22.69 -1.01 -5.68
CA GLU A 22 23.85 -1.77 -5.22
C GLU A 22 24.52 -2.51 -6.38
N GLN A 23 25.83 -2.65 -6.32
CA GLN A 23 26.56 -3.45 -7.31
C GLN A 23 26.61 -4.90 -6.81
N VAL A 24 25.89 -5.76 -7.51
CA VAL A 24 25.92 -7.22 -7.30
C VAL A 24 26.57 -7.85 -8.53
N ASP A 25 27.75 -8.45 -8.34
CA ASP A 25 28.60 -8.92 -9.42
C ASP A 25 28.94 -7.79 -10.42
N GLU A 26 28.52 -7.91 -11.67
CA GLU A 26 28.76 -6.91 -12.74
C GLU A 26 27.51 -6.04 -13.05
N LYS A 27 26.45 -6.17 -12.26
CA LYS A 27 25.17 -5.47 -12.47
C LYS A 27 24.85 -4.51 -11.33
N LEU A 28 24.14 -3.45 -11.67
CA LEU A 28 23.44 -2.64 -10.68
C LEU A 28 22.08 -3.30 -10.38
N VAL A 29 21.71 -3.35 -9.11
CA VAL A 29 20.45 -3.92 -8.63
C VAL A 29 19.77 -2.89 -7.74
N GLY A 30 18.46 -2.74 -7.88
CA GLY A 30 17.68 -1.82 -7.08
C GLY A 30 17.94 -0.35 -7.40
N GLY A 31 17.65 0.49 -6.41
CA GLY A 31 17.75 1.93 -6.51
C GLY A 31 16.52 2.59 -7.12
N VAL A 32 16.11 3.71 -6.50
CA VAL A 32 14.87 4.42 -6.86
C VAL A 32 14.85 4.91 -8.31
N SER A 33 16.01 5.23 -8.89
CA SER A 33 16.08 5.68 -10.29
C SER A 33 15.71 4.56 -11.27
N MET A 34 16.20 3.34 -11.02
CA MET A 34 15.88 2.19 -11.86
C MET A 34 14.44 1.75 -11.66
N LEU A 35 13.97 1.76 -10.41
CA LEU A 35 12.58 1.52 -10.05
C LEU A 35 11.64 2.51 -10.77
N SER A 36 11.97 3.81 -10.74
CA SER A 36 11.22 4.86 -11.47
C SER A 36 11.20 4.61 -12.97
N GLY A 37 12.34 4.25 -13.54
CA GLY A 37 12.43 3.91 -14.98
C GLY A 37 11.53 2.73 -15.37
N TYR A 38 11.49 1.69 -14.53
CA TYR A 38 10.59 0.56 -14.75
C TYR A 38 9.10 0.98 -14.67
N ILE A 39 8.72 1.72 -13.62
CA ILE A 39 7.34 2.21 -13.44
C ILE A 39 6.91 3.05 -14.65
N GLU A 40 7.76 3.97 -15.10
CA GLU A 40 7.48 4.80 -16.29
C GLU A 40 7.35 3.97 -17.58
N SER A 41 8.18 2.94 -17.75
CA SER A 41 8.07 2.03 -18.89
C SER A 41 6.74 1.31 -18.90
N VAL A 42 6.33 0.74 -17.75
CA VAL A 42 5.05 0.06 -17.65
C VAL A 42 3.87 1.02 -17.88
N ARG A 43 3.91 2.23 -17.32
CA ARG A 43 2.85 3.24 -17.55
C ARG A 43 2.71 3.65 -19.03
N LYS A 44 3.81 3.60 -19.81
CA LYS A 44 3.77 3.87 -21.27
C LYS A 44 3.17 2.72 -22.05
N GLU A 45 3.45 1.49 -21.63
CA GLU A 45 2.97 0.26 -22.29
C GLU A 45 1.54 -0.07 -21.90
N GLU A 46 1.17 0.16 -20.66
CA GLU A 46 -0.11 -0.17 -20.03
C GLU A 46 -0.73 1.12 -19.44
N PRO A 47 -1.58 1.82 -20.20
CA PRO A 47 -2.14 3.12 -19.77
C PRO A 47 -2.94 3.06 -18.47
N ASN A 48 -3.53 1.89 -18.18
CA ASN A 48 -4.32 1.66 -16.96
C ASN A 48 -3.42 1.11 -15.85
N THR A 49 -2.33 1.81 -15.50
CA THR A 49 -1.37 1.39 -14.47
C THR A 49 -1.49 2.30 -13.24
N LEU A 50 -1.63 1.69 -12.07
CA LEU A 50 -1.47 2.33 -10.77
C LEU A 50 -0.23 1.78 -10.07
N TYR A 51 0.52 2.66 -9.40
CA TYR A 51 1.64 2.28 -8.53
C TYR A 51 1.31 2.63 -7.08
N VAL A 52 1.40 1.64 -6.19
CA VAL A 52 1.00 1.77 -4.79
C VAL A 52 2.11 1.31 -3.84
N ILE A 53 2.12 1.85 -2.60
CA ILE A 53 3.10 1.49 -1.58
C ILE A 53 2.39 1.08 -0.29
N ALA A 54 2.70 -0.10 0.21
CA ALA A 54 2.10 -0.67 1.42
C ALA A 54 2.92 -0.38 2.69
N GLY A 55 3.24 0.90 2.93
CA GLY A 55 3.90 1.40 4.14
C GLY A 55 5.41 1.22 4.20
N ASP A 56 6.00 1.74 5.27
CA ASP A 56 7.43 1.74 5.59
C ASP A 56 8.32 2.28 4.44
N MET A 57 8.00 3.48 3.99
CA MET A 57 8.85 4.24 3.08
C MET A 57 10.10 4.77 3.79
N PHE A 58 9.96 5.05 5.10
CA PHE A 58 10.98 5.67 5.93
C PHE A 58 11.91 4.66 6.56
N ARG A 59 13.03 5.20 7.08
CA ARG A 59 14.02 4.53 7.92
C ARG A 59 14.80 3.41 7.24
N GLY A 60 16.11 3.60 7.26
CA GLY A 60 17.11 2.65 6.75
C GLY A 60 18.31 3.39 6.16
N SER A 61 18.12 4.58 5.60
CA SER A 61 19.21 5.37 5.04
C SER A 61 19.63 6.54 5.94
N VAL A 62 20.89 6.99 5.78
CA VAL A 62 21.40 8.20 6.42
C VAL A 62 20.61 9.44 5.96
N ILE A 63 20.22 9.48 4.70
CA ILE A 63 19.44 10.58 4.09
C ILE A 63 18.08 10.72 4.78
N ASP A 64 17.42 9.61 5.07
CA ASP A 64 16.14 9.61 5.79
C ASP A 64 16.29 10.15 7.21
N SER A 65 17.26 9.60 7.96
CA SER A 65 17.47 9.95 9.37
C SER A 65 17.94 11.38 9.58
N GLU A 66 18.80 11.91 8.70
CA GLU A 66 19.31 13.30 8.77
C GLU A 66 18.19 14.32 8.63
N TYR A 67 17.25 14.10 7.72
CA TYR A 67 16.14 15.03 7.43
C TYR A 67 14.78 14.53 7.94
N LYS A 68 14.78 13.49 8.79
CA LYS A 68 13.56 12.93 9.43
C LYS A 68 12.45 12.61 8.43
N GLY A 69 12.80 11.95 7.34
CA GLY A 69 11.85 11.53 6.30
C GLY A 69 11.49 12.59 5.26
N LEU A 70 11.91 13.86 5.41
CA LEU A 70 11.58 14.89 4.42
C LEU A 70 12.23 14.58 3.06
N SER A 71 13.48 14.15 3.03
CA SER A 71 14.16 13.73 1.80
C SER A 71 13.48 12.53 1.16
N THR A 72 13.03 11.59 1.97
CA THR A 72 12.27 10.42 1.51
C THR A 72 11.00 10.85 0.80
N ILE A 73 10.22 11.77 1.37
CA ILE A 73 9.00 12.28 0.73
C ILE A 73 9.29 13.00 -0.58
N GLU A 74 10.37 13.78 -0.67
CA GLU A 74 10.74 14.44 -1.94
C GLU A 74 11.14 13.40 -3.01
N ILE A 75 11.82 12.32 -2.64
CA ILE A 75 12.12 11.20 -3.53
C ILE A 75 10.83 10.48 -3.94
N MET A 76 9.92 10.21 -2.99
CA MET A 76 8.63 9.61 -3.28
C MET A 76 7.75 10.50 -4.15
N ASN A 77 7.80 11.83 -3.97
CA ASN A 77 7.14 12.78 -4.86
C ASN A 77 7.63 12.68 -6.32
N ALA A 78 8.92 12.39 -6.51
CA ALA A 78 9.49 12.16 -7.84
C ALA A 78 9.13 10.77 -8.39
N LEU A 79 9.06 9.74 -7.54
CA LEU A 79 8.64 8.39 -7.90
C LEU A 79 7.13 8.32 -8.24
N ALA A 80 6.36 9.26 -7.69
CA ALA A 80 4.94 9.50 -7.96
C ALA A 80 4.04 8.25 -7.80
N PRO A 81 3.96 7.65 -6.60
CA PRO A 81 2.96 6.64 -6.33
C PRO A 81 1.55 7.24 -6.42
N ASP A 82 0.58 6.43 -6.86
CA ASP A 82 -0.82 6.87 -6.97
C ASP A 82 -1.49 6.92 -5.59
N VAL A 83 -1.16 5.97 -4.70
CA VAL A 83 -1.62 5.95 -3.31
C VAL A 83 -0.68 5.13 -2.43
N VAL A 84 -0.54 5.53 -1.18
CA VAL A 84 0.24 4.81 -0.18
C VAL A 84 -0.55 4.63 1.11
N THR A 85 -0.27 3.57 1.89
CA THR A 85 -0.63 3.50 3.30
C THR A 85 0.60 3.76 4.17
N ILE A 86 0.39 3.95 5.46
CA ILE A 86 1.49 4.11 6.42
C ILE A 86 1.88 2.76 7.02
N GLY A 87 3.16 2.63 7.37
CA GLY A 87 3.68 1.59 8.23
C GLY A 87 4.09 2.11 9.61
N ASN A 88 4.81 1.31 10.38
CA ASN A 88 5.24 1.69 11.72
C ASN A 88 6.39 2.71 11.70
N HIS A 89 7.21 2.72 10.67
CA HIS A 89 8.33 3.65 10.59
C HIS A 89 7.92 5.07 10.18
N GLU A 90 6.75 5.27 9.61
CA GLU A 90 6.21 6.61 9.35
C GLU A 90 5.96 7.39 10.65
N VAL A 91 5.74 6.72 11.79
CA VAL A 91 5.52 7.37 13.07
C VAL A 91 6.79 7.53 13.94
N ASP A 92 7.94 7.05 13.49
CA ASP A 92 9.21 7.07 14.24
C ASP A 92 9.65 8.48 14.67
N TYR A 93 9.33 9.50 13.89
CA TYR A 93 9.61 10.91 14.20
C TYR A 93 8.46 11.63 14.93
N GLY A 94 7.43 10.90 15.32
CA GLY A 94 6.27 11.38 16.06
C GLY A 94 5.12 11.87 15.18
N ILE A 95 3.91 11.85 15.74
CA ILE A 95 2.67 12.14 15.01
C ILE A 95 2.63 13.56 14.40
N ALA A 96 3.10 14.57 15.13
CA ALA A 96 3.13 15.93 14.61
C ALA A 96 4.02 16.05 13.37
N HIS A 97 5.14 15.32 13.36
CA HIS A 97 6.02 15.28 12.20
C HIS A 97 5.40 14.49 11.04
N LEU A 98 4.75 13.37 11.32
CA LEU A 98 4.04 12.60 10.31
C LEU A 98 2.95 13.44 9.60
N LEU A 99 2.18 14.23 10.35
CA LEU A 99 1.17 15.14 9.77
C LEU A 99 1.81 16.26 8.93
N PHE A 100 3.01 16.71 9.30
CA PHE A 100 3.78 17.64 8.46
C PHE A 100 4.24 16.96 7.16
N ILE A 101 4.79 15.75 7.24
CA ILE A 101 5.20 14.94 6.09
C ILE A 101 4.02 14.68 5.14
N GLU A 102 2.85 14.36 5.68
CA GLU A 102 1.61 14.18 4.89
C GLU A 102 1.28 15.42 4.06
N LYS A 103 1.52 16.63 4.59
CA LYS A 103 1.32 17.89 3.84
C LYS A 103 2.40 18.15 2.77
N CYS A 104 3.58 17.54 2.89
CA CYS A 104 4.64 17.62 1.90
C CYS A 104 4.46 16.62 0.76
N ALA A 105 3.73 15.52 1.00
CA ALA A 105 3.45 14.50 0.00
C ALA A 105 2.51 15.03 -1.10
N ARG A 106 2.85 14.73 -2.36
CA ARG A 106 2.03 15.05 -3.55
C ARG A 106 1.13 13.91 -3.99
N PHE A 107 1.06 12.88 -3.20
CA PHE A 107 0.26 11.68 -3.38
C PHE A 107 -0.62 11.43 -2.15
N PRO A 108 -1.76 10.74 -2.30
CA PRO A 108 -2.62 10.41 -1.16
C PRO A 108 -1.93 9.43 -0.21
N ILE A 109 -1.93 9.77 1.07
CA ILE A 109 -1.62 8.85 2.18
C ILE A 109 -2.94 8.49 2.84
N ILE A 110 -3.28 7.21 2.87
CA ILE A 110 -4.57 6.72 3.38
C ILE A 110 -4.38 5.80 4.58
N ASN A 111 -5.26 5.95 5.58
CA ASN A 111 -5.39 4.98 6.66
C ASN A 111 -6.77 5.08 7.32
N ALA A 112 -7.49 3.96 7.40
CA ALA A 112 -8.88 3.92 7.82
C ALA A 112 -9.07 3.78 9.32
N ASN A 113 -8.09 3.22 10.04
CA ASN A 113 -8.28 2.76 11.40
C ASN A 113 -7.41 3.45 12.46
N LEU A 114 -6.71 4.53 12.09
CA LEU A 114 -6.03 5.39 13.07
C LEU A 114 -6.88 6.57 13.47
N TYR A 115 -7.08 6.73 14.78
CA TYR A 115 -7.89 7.76 15.38
C TYR A 115 -7.11 8.61 16.38
N ILE A 116 -7.44 9.87 16.47
CA ILE A 116 -7.00 10.70 17.58
C ILE A 116 -7.66 10.17 18.85
N LYS A 117 -6.86 9.83 19.85
CA LYS A 117 -7.29 9.16 21.07
C LYS A 117 -8.46 9.89 21.74
N ASN A 118 -9.43 9.12 22.18
CA ASN A 118 -10.67 9.61 22.82
C ASN A 118 -11.55 10.52 21.93
N THR A 119 -11.35 10.46 20.60
CA THR A 119 -12.19 11.19 19.64
C THR A 119 -12.74 10.22 18.59
N ALA A 120 -13.72 10.69 17.81
CA ALA A 120 -14.19 9.98 16.62
C ALA A 120 -13.49 10.46 15.33
N THR A 121 -12.37 11.19 15.46
CA THR A 121 -11.67 11.80 14.32
C THR A 121 -10.56 10.88 13.84
N ARG A 122 -10.62 10.47 12.59
CA ARG A 122 -9.50 9.74 11.95
C ARG A 122 -8.32 10.67 11.74
N LEU A 123 -7.13 10.10 11.84
CA LEU A 123 -5.87 10.82 11.62
C LEU A 123 -5.63 11.10 10.12
N PHE A 124 -6.07 10.19 9.25
CA PHE A 124 -5.90 10.26 7.81
C PHE A 124 -7.22 10.10 7.06
N THR A 125 -7.20 10.42 5.76
CA THR A 125 -8.25 10.02 4.83
C THR A 125 -8.30 8.48 4.79
N PRO A 126 -9.47 7.85 4.99
CA PRO A 126 -9.54 6.40 5.17
C PRO A 126 -9.36 5.59 3.87
N TYR A 127 -9.68 6.19 2.74
CA TYR A 127 -9.70 5.51 1.44
C TYR A 127 -9.45 6.49 0.29
N LYS A 128 -9.19 5.94 -0.90
CA LYS A 128 -9.16 6.68 -2.15
C LYS A 128 -9.88 5.89 -3.24
N ILE A 129 -10.72 6.55 -4.02
CA ILE A 129 -11.32 5.97 -5.24
C ILE A 129 -10.60 6.56 -6.45
N PHE A 130 -10.14 5.69 -7.33
CA PHE A 130 -9.60 6.05 -8.64
C PHE A 130 -10.60 5.67 -9.72
N ARG A 131 -10.71 6.52 -10.75
CA ARG A 131 -11.44 6.18 -11.95
C ARG A 131 -10.46 5.90 -13.09
N VAL A 132 -10.32 4.62 -13.47
CA VAL A 132 -9.37 4.15 -14.47
C VAL A 132 -10.16 3.43 -15.56
N ASP A 133 -10.09 3.91 -16.79
CA ASP A 133 -10.85 3.38 -17.93
C ASP A 133 -12.36 3.21 -17.65
N GLY A 134 -12.92 4.13 -16.86
CA GLY A 134 -14.32 4.09 -16.43
C GLY A 134 -14.63 3.12 -15.29
N MET A 135 -13.67 2.32 -14.79
CA MET A 135 -13.80 1.55 -13.54
C MET A 135 -13.59 2.44 -12.33
N ASN A 136 -14.37 2.20 -11.28
CA ASN A 136 -14.15 2.79 -9.96
C ASN A 136 -13.39 1.78 -9.09
N ILE A 137 -12.17 2.12 -8.68
CA ILE A 137 -11.29 1.27 -7.91
C ILE A 137 -11.14 1.87 -6.52
N LEU A 138 -11.57 1.14 -5.50
CA LEU A 138 -11.50 1.57 -4.10
C LEU A 138 -10.22 1.05 -3.45
N PHE A 139 -9.41 1.96 -2.90
CA PHE A 139 -8.27 1.63 -2.05
C PHE A 139 -8.56 2.01 -0.61
N ILE A 140 -8.31 1.11 0.34
CA ILE A 140 -8.45 1.34 1.78
C ILE A 140 -7.12 1.01 2.45
N GLY A 141 -6.59 1.90 3.31
CA GLY A 141 -5.37 1.65 4.07
C GLY A 141 -5.68 1.21 5.50
N VAL A 142 -4.96 0.21 6.02
CA VAL A 142 -5.10 -0.23 7.42
C VAL A 142 -3.76 -0.63 8.05
N ILE A 143 -3.69 -0.47 9.38
CA ILE A 143 -2.58 -0.89 10.23
C ILE A 143 -3.12 -1.50 11.52
N THR A 144 -2.30 -2.14 12.33
CA THR A 144 -2.71 -2.69 13.65
C THR A 144 -1.98 -2.02 14.80
N GLN A 145 -2.57 -2.15 16.01
CA GLN A 145 -1.95 -1.62 17.23
C GLN A 145 -0.62 -2.30 17.51
N ASP A 146 -0.49 -3.59 17.21
CA ASP A 146 0.75 -4.34 17.46
C ASP A 146 1.90 -3.80 16.60
N VAL A 147 1.62 -3.42 15.36
CA VAL A 147 2.60 -2.78 14.47
C VAL A 147 3.00 -1.40 15.00
N ILE A 148 2.04 -0.59 15.42
CA ILE A 148 2.31 0.73 16.02
C ILE A 148 3.12 0.60 17.32
N ASN A 149 2.83 -0.39 18.15
CA ASN A 149 3.54 -0.61 19.42
C ASN A 149 5.02 -1.03 19.23
N GLN A 150 5.41 -1.48 18.04
CA GLN A 150 6.79 -1.83 17.72
C GLN A 150 7.68 -0.62 17.43
N THR A 151 7.12 0.58 17.37
CA THR A 151 7.87 1.82 17.10
C THR A 151 8.64 2.30 18.33
N LYS A 152 9.77 2.98 18.10
CA LYS A 152 10.55 3.62 19.17
C LYS A 152 9.85 4.84 19.80
N SER A 153 8.85 5.38 19.13
CA SER A 153 8.05 6.53 19.55
C SER A 153 6.78 6.13 20.35
N GLU A 154 6.72 4.91 20.83
CA GLU A 154 5.56 4.27 21.46
C GLU A 154 4.84 5.15 22.50
N SER A 155 5.60 5.86 23.33
CA SER A 155 5.00 6.73 24.36
C SER A 155 4.22 7.92 23.79
N LEU A 156 4.64 8.47 22.65
CA LEU A 156 3.96 9.58 21.98
C LEU A 156 2.76 9.07 21.17
N VAL A 157 2.95 7.98 20.41
CA VAL A 157 1.88 7.34 19.64
C VAL A 157 0.77 6.85 20.58
N GLY A 158 1.12 6.08 21.61
CA GLY A 158 0.16 5.56 22.58
C GLY A 158 -0.62 6.63 23.37
N ALA A 159 -0.15 7.87 23.37
CA ALA A 159 -0.86 8.99 23.99
C ALA A 159 -1.87 9.68 23.07
N PHE A 160 -1.65 9.64 21.75
CA PHE A 160 -2.42 10.43 20.78
C PHE A 160 -3.18 9.61 19.74
N VAL A 161 -2.77 8.37 19.47
CA VAL A 161 -3.34 7.52 18.42
C VAL A 161 -3.94 6.26 19.02
N ASP A 162 -5.13 5.92 18.58
CA ASP A 162 -5.81 4.66 18.90
C ASP A 162 -6.20 3.97 17.61
N THR A 163 -6.13 2.63 17.57
CA THR A 163 -6.52 1.85 16.40
C THR A 163 -7.87 1.19 16.60
N ALA A 164 -8.72 1.27 15.61
CA ALA A 164 -9.93 0.45 15.54
C ALA A 164 -9.63 -0.88 14.82
N ALA A 165 -10.47 -1.88 15.04
CA ALA A 165 -10.35 -3.17 14.39
C ALA A 165 -10.41 -3.03 12.86
N ALA A 166 -9.37 -3.49 12.15
CA ALA A 166 -9.20 -3.28 10.71
C ALA A 166 -10.38 -3.80 9.89
N ALA A 167 -10.82 -5.04 10.10
CA ALA A 167 -11.95 -5.63 9.38
C ALA A 167 -13.25 -4.82 9.55
N ALA A 168 -13.54 -4.32 10.77
CA ALA A 168 -14.72 -3.52 11.02
C ALA A 168 -14.67 -2.16 10.27
N GLU A 169 -13.51 -1.53 10.18
CA GLU A 169 -13.35 -0.27 9.46
C GLU A 169 -13.46 -0.48 7.94
N ILE A 170 -12.90 -1.56 7.40
CA ILE A 170 -13.07 -1.96 6.00
C ILE A 170 -14.56 -2.14 5.70
N GLY A 171 -15.27 -2.93 6.50
CA GLY A 171 -16.70 -3.17 6.31
C GLY A 171 -17.56 -1.89 6.36
N LYS A 172 -17.26 -0.95 7.27
CA LYS A 172 -17.94 0.36 7.29
C LYS A 172 -17.73 1.15 5.99
N ILE A 173 -16.53 1.13 5.44
CA ILE A 173 -16.20 1.86 4.22
C ILE A 173 -16.88 1.20 3.02
N CYS A 174 -16.75 -0.12 2.85
CA CYS A 174 -17.41 -0.85 1.76
C CYS A 174 -18.93 -0.63 1.78
N ASN A 175 -19.57 -0.78 2.95
CA ASN A 175 -21.01 -0.56 3.11
C ASN A 175 -21.42 0.89 2.82
N ALA A 176 -20.60 1.88 3.16
CA ALA A 176 -20.88 3.28 2.85
C ALA A 176 -20.85 3.57 1.33
N HIS A 177 -20.19 2.73 0.55
CA HIS A 177 -20.06 2.87 -0.90
C HIS A 177 -20.96 1.92 -1.70
N ASN A 178 -21.87 1.17 -1.06
CA ASN A 178 -22.80 0.25 -1.73
C ASN A 178 -23.70 0.94 -2.80
N SER A 179 -23.85 2.26 -2.74
CA SER A 179 -24.58 3.03 -3.76
C SER A 179 -23.70 3.48 -4.95
N ILE A 180 -22.40 3.27 -4.86
CA ILE A 180 -21.44 3.54 -5.92
C ILE A 180 -21.09 2.18 -6.52
N ASP A 181 -21.08 2.11 -7.83
CA ASP A 181 -20.60 0.93 -8.54
C ASP A 181 -19.08 0.85 -8.42
N ILE A 182 -18.60 0.11 -7.42
CA ILE A 182 -17.16 -0.16 -7.21
C ILE A 182 -16.84 -1.45 -7.94
N ASP A 183 -16.04 -1.36 -8.99
CA ASP A 183 -15.66 -2.49 -9.82
C ASP A 183 -14.58 -3.37 -9.21
N PHE A 184 -13.73 -2.79 -8.32
CA PHE A 184 -12.57 -3.47 -7.75
C PHE A 184 -12.13 -2.83 -6.42
N THR A 185 -11.88 -3.64 -5.39
CA THR A 185 -11.47 -3.16 -4.07
C THR A 185 -10.12 -3.72 -3.64
N VAL A 186 -9.20 -2.83 -3.29
CA VAL A 186 -7.84 -3.15 -2.82
C VAL A 186 -7.65 -2.64 -1.40
N ILE A 187 -7.15 -3.49 -0.52
CA ILE A 187 -6.69 -3.10 0.80
C ILE A 187 -5.17 -2.98 0.78
N LEU A 188 -4.65 -1.83 1.19
CA LEU A 188 -3.23 -1.64 1.47
C LEU A 188 -3.01 -1.84 2.97
N THR A 189 -2.27 -2.88 3.31
CA THR A 189 -2.03 -3.25 4.70
C THR A 189 -0.55 -3.08 5.07
N HIS A 190 -0.30 -2.78 6.34
CA HIS A 190 1.05 -2.86 6.87
C HIS A 190 1.01 -3.60 8.22
N ILE A 191 0.71 -4.91 8.17
CA ILE A 191 0.42 -5.75 9.34
C ILE A 191 1.19 -7.06 9.36
N GLY A 192 1.87 -7.41 8.27
CA GLY A 192 2.58 -8.67 8.08
C GLY A 192 1.75 -9.74 7.39
N PHE A 193 2.43 -10.64 6.68
CA PHE A 193 1.79 -11.61 5.78
C PHE A 193 0.82 -12.57 6.47
N GLU A 194 1.16 -13.07 7.66
CA GLU A 194 0.28 -13.96 8.41
C GLU A 194 -0.99 -13.23 8.90
N GLU A 195 -0.84 -11.97 9.30
CA GLU A 195 -1.95 -11.12 9.70
C GLU A 195 -2.81 -10.70 8.49
N ASP A 196 -2.22 -10.55 7.29
CA ASP A 196 -2.98 -10.33 6.04
C ASP A 196 -3.93 -11.50 5.77
N LYS A 197 -3.45 -12.74 5.92
CA LYS A 197 -4.30 -13.94 5.79
C LYS A 197 -5.36 -14.00 6.87
N HIS A 198 -5.00 -13.63 8.11
CA HIS A 198 -5.96 -13.58 9.22
C HIS A 198 -7.04 -12.53 8.98
N LEU A 199 -6.66 -11.35 8.49
CA LEU A 199 -7.60 -10.31 8.09
C LEU A 199 -8.53 -10.78 6.98
N ALA A 200 -7.99 -11.39 5.92
CA ALA A 200 -8.78 -11.91 4.80
C ALA A 200 -9.87 -12.88 5.24
N ARG A 201 -9.58 -13.77 6.22
CA ARG A 201 -10.58 -14.68 6.82
C ARG A 201 -11.72 -13.96 7.56
N GLN A 202 -11.48 -12.75 8.04
CA GLN A 202 -12.47 -11.95 8.77
C GLN A 202 -13.33 -11.07 7.87
N LEU A 203 -12.95 -10.89 6.60
CA LEU A 203 -13.71 -10.07 5.66
C LEU A 203 -14.98 -10.80 5.24
N ASP A 204 -16.11 -10.10 5.31
CA ASP A 204 -17.36 -10.58 4.74
C ASP A 204 -17.26 -10.56 3.20
N PRO A 205 -17.46 -11.68 2.50
CA PRO A 205 -17.46 -11.71 1.04
C PRO A 205 -18.41 -10.69 0.39
N ALA A 206 -19.48 -10.30 1.07
CA ALA A 206 -20.42 -9.30 0.58
C ALA A 206 -19.82 -7.88 0.50
N TRP A 207 -18.66 -7.64 1.11
CA TRP A 207 -17.96 -6.36 0.99
C TRP A 207 -17.19 -6.20 -0.33
N GLY A 208 -17.02 -7.28 -1.10
CA GLY A 208 -16.37 -7.25 -2.42
C GLY A 208 -14.91 -6.83 -2.37
N VAL A 209 -14.16 -7.30 -1.36
CA VAL A 209 -12.71 -7.08 -1.30
C VAL A 209 -12.00 -8.12 -2.17
N ASP A 210 -11.23 -7.67 -3.16
CA ASP A 210 -10.60 -8.52 -4.15
C ASP A 210 -9.11 -8.80 -3.84
N LEU A 211 -8.40 -7.77 -3.32
CA LEU A 211 -6.95 -7.79 -3.22
C LEU A 211 -6.45 -7.18 -1.92
N ILE A 212 -5.48 -7.81 -1.29
CA ILE A 212 -4.64 -7.24 -0.22
C ILE A 212 -3.21 -7.13 -0.73
N ILE A 213 -2.65 -5.92 -0.65
CA ILE A 213 -1.23 -5.66 -0.87
C ILE A 213 -0.64 -5.28 0.49
N GLY A 214 0.24 -6.15 1.02
CA GLY A 214 0.76 -6.06 2.37
C GLY A 214 2.22 -5.65 2.48
N GLY A 215 2.65 -5.40 3.72
CA GLY A 215 4.02 -5.09 4.11
C GLY A 215 4.34 -5.55 5.53
N HIS A 216 5.36 -4.96 6.16
CA HIS A 216 5.82 -5.16 7.54
C HIS A 216 6.69 -6.41 7.76
N SER A 217 6.30 -7.57 7.27
CA SER A 217 7.04 -8.82 7.50
C SER A 217 8.19 -9.05 6.50
N HIS A 218 8.39 -8.13 5.54
CA HIS A 218 9.39 -8.24 4.47
C HIS A 218 9.28 -9.56 3.69
N THR A 219 8.08 -10.10 3.60
CA THR A 219 7.87 -11.41 2.97
C THR A 219 8.04 -11.29 1.46
N PHE A 220 9.00 -12.03 0.93
CA PHE A 220 9.13 -12.20 -0.52
C PHE A 220 8.27 -13.39 -0.95
N LEU A 221 7.26 -13.14 -1.76
CA LEU A 221 6.42 -14.18 -2.33
C LEU A 221 6.87 -14.51 -3.75
N GLU A 222 6.93 -15.79 -4.10
CA GLU A 222 7.11 -16.24 -5.48
C GLU A 222 5.79 -16.20 -6.26
N HIS A 223 4.66 -16.37 -5.54
CA HIS A 223 3.30 -16.35 -6.08
C HIS A 223 2.38 -15.64 -5.10
N ALA A 224 1.37 -14.95 -5.62
CA ALA A 224 0.28 -14.44 -4.79
C ALA A 224 -0.49 -15.61 -4.15
N VAL A 225 -1.00 -15.38 -2.95
CA VAL A 225 -1.76 -16.37 -2.16
C VAL A 225 -3.22 -15.96 -2.13
N GLU A 226 -4.13 -16.90 -2.13
CA GLU A 226 -5.56 -16.65 -2.00
C GLU A 226 -6.07 -17.18 -0.65
N GLU A 227 -6.82 -16.34 0.06
CA GLU A 227 -7.47 -16.67 1.32
C GLU A 227 -8.87 -16.06 1.35
N ASN A 228 -9.90 -16.88 1.60
CA ASN A 228 -11.31 -16.45 1.63
C ASN A 228 -11.76 -15.69 0.34
N GLY A 229 -11.23 -16.09 -0.82
CA GLY A 229 -11.51 -15.42 -2.11
C GLY A 229 -10.77 -14.08 -2.31
N VAL A 230 -9.90 -13.68 -1.39
CA VAL A 230 -9.08 -12.47 -1.47
C VAL A 230 -7.67 -12.84 -1.89
N VAL A 231 -7.15 -12.18 -2.92
CA VAL A 231 -5.76 -12.36 -3.36
C VAL A 231 -4.83 -11.54 -2.46
N ILE A 232 -3.70 -12.11 -2.04
CA ILE A 232 -2.73 -11.47 -1.12
C ILE A 232 -1.34 -11.50 -1.75
N ALA A 233 -0.65 -10.35 -1.75
CA ALA A 233 0.73 -10.26 -2.21
C ALA A 233 1.59 -9.32 -1.36
N GLN A 234 2.88 -9.67 -1.23
CA GLN A 234 3.96 -8.82 -0.72
C GLN A 234 5.20 -8.99 -1.61
N ALA A 235 6.00 -7.94 -1.78
CA ALA A 235 7.13 -7.89 -2.70
C ALA A 235 8.51 -7.85 -2.00
N GLY A 236 8.60 -8.34 -0.76
CA GLY A 236 9.86 -8.33 -0.01
C GLY A 236 10.14 -6.98 0.65
N THR A 237 11.31 -6.40 0.42
CA THR A 237 11.75 -5.12 1.00
C THR A 237 12.69 -4.40 0.03
N GLY A 238 12.88 -3.09 0.21
CA GLY A 238 13.80 -2.27 -0.57
C GLY A 238 13.33 -2.00 -2.00
N THR A 239 14.29 -1.68 -2.86
CA THR A 239 14.05 -1.33 -4.27
C THR A 239 14.52 -2.39 -5.26
N ASP A 240 15.02 -3.53 -4.79
CA ASP A 240 15.58 -4.60 -5.63
C ASP A 240 14.55 -5.29 -6.51
N GLN A 241 13.30 -5.22 -6.11
CA GLN A 241 12.16 -5.78 -6.85
C GLN A 241 10.91 -4.93 -6.68
N ILE A 242 9.96 -5.15 -7.58
CA ILE A 242 8.62 -4.60 -7.54
C ILE A 242 7.60 -5.69 -7.83
N GLY A 243 6.49 -5.72 -7.10
CA GLY A 243 5.37 -6.59 -7.42
C GLY A 243 4.57 -6.02 -8.60
N ARG A 244 4.14 -6.88 -9.52
CA ARG A 244 3.30 -6.52 -10.65
C ARG A 244 2.11 -7.46 -10.75
N PHE A 245 0.93 -6.89 -10.67
CA PHE A 245 -0.33 -7.51 -11.07
C PHE A 245 -0.74 -7.02 -12.45
N ASP A 246 -1.09 -7.95 -13.32
CA ASP A 246 -1.88 -7.70 -14.52
C ASP A 246 -3.24 -8.37 -14.30
N ILE A 247 -4.32 -7.58 -14.14
CA ILE A 247 -5.64 -8.03 -13.69
C ILE A 247 -6.67 -7.78 -14.78
N ILE A 248 -7.53 -8.76 -15.01
CA ILE A 248 -8.77 -8.60 -15.78
C ILE A 248 -9.91 -8.52 -14.76
N VAL A 249 -10.62 -7.41 -14.77
CA VAL A 249 -11.77 -7.15 -13.90
C VAL A 249 -13.06 -7.45 -14.69
N ASP A 250 -13.96 -8.23 -14.11
CA ASP A 250 -15.33 -8.40 -14.55
C ASP A 250 -16.18 -7.24 -14.01
N THR A 251 -16.48 -6.25 -14.86
CA THR A 251 -17.24 -5.05 -14.47
C THR A 251 -18.74 -5.31 -14.34
N ASP A 252 -19.25 -6.45 -14.76
CA ASP A 252 -20.64 -6.86 -14.50
C ASP A 252 -20.77 -7.53 -13.12
N GLY A 253 -19.69 -8.24 -12.69
CA GLY A 253 -19.64 -8.96 -11.43
C GLY A 253 -18.90 -8.21 -10.32
N ASN A 254 -18.23 -7.10 -10.65
CA ASN A 254 -17.42 -6.30 -9.73
C ASN A 254 -16.39 -7.13 -8.96
N CYS A 255 -15.58 -7.89 -9.68
CA CYS A 255 -14.57 -8.78 -9.10
C CYS A 255 -13.44 -9.09 -10.08
N ILE A 256 -12.39 -9.73 -9.59
CA ILE A 256 -11.33 -10.30 -10.44
C ILE A 256 -11.93 -11.44 -11.30
N ASP A 257 -11.81 -11.34 -12.62
CA ASP A 257 -12.05 -12.46 -13.55
C ASP A 257 -10.80 -13.35 -13.68
N SER A 258 -9.64 -12.73 -13.82
CA SER A 258 -8.35 -13.42 -13.84
C SER A 258 -7.21 -12.46 -13.52
N TYR A 259 -6.09 -12.98 -13.07
CA TYR A 259 -4.89 -12.19 -12.82
C TYR A 259 -3.61 -12.99 -13.05
N THR A 260 -2.53 -12.26 -13.27
CA THR A 260 -1.17 -12.76 -13.08
C THR A 260 -0.44 -11.85 -12.09
N TRP A 261 0.37 -12.44 -11.22
CA TRP A 261 1.25 -11.72 -10.33
C TRP A 261 2.68 -12.21 -10.48
N ARG A 262 3.62 -11.27 -10.40
CA ARG A 262 5.05 -11.54 -10.51
C ARG A 262 5.84 -10.56 -9.65
N SER A 263 6.88 -11.03 -8.99
CA SER A 263 7.96 -10.16 -8.53
C SER A 263 8.90 -9.90 -9.70
N ILE A 264 9.16 -8.64 -10.00
CA ILE A 264 10.04 -8.19 -11.09
C ILE A 264 11.32 -7.65 -10.46
N PRO A 265 12.49 -8.24 -10.77
CA PRO A 265 13.76 -7.70 -10.30
C PRO A 265 14.06 -6.37 -11.00
N ILE A 266 14.57 -5.40 -10.26
CA ILE A 266 15.02 -4.10 -10.75
C ILE A 266 16.53 -4.18 -11.00
N THR A 267 16.93 -4.39 -12.29
CA THR A 267 18.34 -4.62 -12.69
C THR A 267 18.66 -3.94 -13.99
#